data_a3f2c1134c1424c5b28635ac2cf14f0a
#
_entry.id   a3f2c1134c1424c5b28635ac2cf14f0a
#
_cell.length_a   1.000
_cell.length_b   1.000
_cell.length_c   1.000
_cell.angle_alpha   90.00
_cell.angle_beta   90.00
_cell.angle_gamma   90.00
#
_symmetry.space_group_name_H-M   'P 1'
#
loop_
_entity.id
_entity.type
_entity.pdbx_description
1 polymer ?
#
loop_
_entity_poly.entity_id
_entity_poly.type
_entity_poly.pdbx_seq_one_letter_code
_entity_poly.pdbx_strand_id
1 'polypeptide(L)'
;MQPKISVFIICQDEERIIGSCLEQASRIADEIIIVDSGSSDATLDIARRYTDRIFHQDWLGYGTQKNCALSKCTNEWVMSLDADEVLPDSLVEEIRQLDFSAPAYRIARKLYLGDKFIRWGGYFPDYQLRLFQKSLGRFSDSKVHESVKLTTRAPCPKLAHPLDHFAYRDLREMKLAFREFAELSERKPNLLRAVLNYAYTFLNKLILRLGFLHGPLGI
;
A
#
# COMPACT_ATOMS: atom_id res chain seq x y z
N MET A 1 -11.03 18.13 19.31
CA MET A 1 -9.58 17.90 19.16
C MET A 1 -9.44 16.68 18.28
N GLN A 2 -8.67 16.75 17.21
CA GLN A 2 -8.46 15.59 16.32
C GLN A 2 -7.66 14.50 17.05
N PRO A 3 -7.93 13.21 16.82
CA PRO A 3 -7.16 12.15 17.42
C PRO A 3 -5.73 12.15 16.87
N LYS A 4 -4.78 11.73 17.69
CA LYS A 4 -3.38 11.54 17.27
C LYS A 4 -3.26 10.31 16.37
N ILE A 5 -2.46 10.44 15.31
CA ILE A 5 -2.26 9.40 14.31
C ILE A 5 -0.80 8.92 14.35
N SER A 6 -0.61 7.61 14.47
CA SER A 6 0.67 6.96 14.17
C SER A 6 0.67 6.48 12.71
N VAL A 7 1.60 6.97 11.90
CA VAL A 7 1.84 6.40 10.57
C VAL A 7 2.93 5.36 10.68
N PHE A 8 2.71 4.15 10.14
CA PHE A 8 3.72 3.12 10.12
C PHE A 8 3.99 2.62 8.69
N ILE A 9 5.27 2.37 8.44
CA ILE A 9 5.82 2.04 7.13
C ILE A 9 6.76 0.85 7.30
N ILE A 10 6.68 -0.13 6.40
CA ILE A 10 7.69 -1.16 6.23
C ILE A 10 8.49 -0.83 4.98
N CYS A 11 9.81 -1.04 5.00
CA CYS A 11 10.67 -0.70 3.88
C CYS A 11 11.87 -1.65 3.74
N GLN A 12 12.40 -1.70 2.52
CA GLN A 12 13.70 -2.24 2.17
C GLN A 12 14.14 -1.67 0.83
N ASP A 13 15.29 -0.97 0.80
CA ASP A 13 15.92 -0.39 -0.40
C ASP A 13 14.97 0.54 -1.21
N GLU A 14 14.39 1.54 -0.52
CA GLU A 14 13.39 2.48 -1.06
C GLU A 14 13.91 3.93 -1.13
N GLU A 15 15.25 4.14 -1.24
CA GLU A 15 15.87 5.47 -1.25
C GLU A 15 15.25 6.44 -2.26
N ARG A 16 14.73 5.90 -3.37
CA ARG A 16 14.17 6.66 -4.48
C ARG A 16 12.92 7.46 -4.10
N ILE A 17 12.08 6.90 -3.25
CA ILE A 17 10.72 7.41 -3.05
C ILE A 17 10.36 7.65 -1.58
N ILE A 18 11.01 6.98 -0.64
CA ILE A 18 10.68 7.05 0.79
C ILE A 18 10.69 8.49 1.31
N GLY A 19 11.55 9.35 0.77
CA GLY A 19 11.61 10.77 1.15
C GLY A 19 10.27 11.49 0.90
N SER A 20 9.69 11.32 -0.29
CA SER A 20 8.39 11.90 -0.64
C SER A 20 7.25 11.29 0.18
N CYS A 21 7.29 9.98 0.44
CA CYS A 21 6.34 9.30 1.33
C CYS A 21 6.35 9.93 2.72
N LEU A 22 7.54 10.07 3.33
CA LEU A 22 7.71 10.59 4.69
C LEU A 22 7.39 12.08 4.82
N GLU A 23 7.76 12.88 3.82
CA GLU A 23 7.42 14.30 3.76
C GLU A 23 5.91 14.51 3.87
N GLN A 24 5.14 13.79 3.06
CA GLN A 24 3.69 13.92 3.09
C GLN A 24 3.07 13.27 4.33
N ALA A 25 3.59 12.11 4.76
CA ALA A 25 3.12 11.45 5.97
C ALA A 25 3.31 12.32 7.22
N SER A 26 4.41 13.08 7.32
CA SER A 26 4.71 13.97 8.45
C SER A 26 3.67 15.08 8.64
N ARG A 27 2.90 15.39 7.61
CA ARG A 27 1.86 16.43 7.67
C ARG A 27 0.59 16.00 8.40
N ILE A 28 0.39 14.69 8.57
CA ILE A 28 -0.77 14.11 9.28
C ILE A 28 -0.38 13.30 10.50
N ALA A 29 0.89 12.91 10.63
CA ALA A 29 1.36 12.03 11.68
C ALA A 29 1.78 12.79 12.94
N ASP A 30 1.33 12.34 14.10
CA ASP A 30 1.92 12.70 15.40
C ASP A 30 3.10 11.77 15.75
N GLU A 31 3.20 10.63 15.05
CA GLU A 31 4.23 9.63 15.23
C GLU A 31 4.46 8.89 13.90
N ILE A 32 5.71 8.70 13.52
CA ILE A 32 6.11 7.88 12.36
C ILE A 32 6.94 6.71 12.84
N ILE A 33 6.53 5.49 12.49
CA ILE A 33 7.21 4.23 12.78
C ILE A 33 7.73 3.64 11.47
N ILE A 34 9.00 3.28 11.45
CA ILE A 34 9.61 2.58 10.32
C ILE A 34 10.10 1.21 10.79
N VAL A 35 9.75 0.17 10.04
CA VAL A 35 10.33 -1.16 10.20
C VAL A 35 11.07 -1.52 8.92
N ASP A 36 12.39 -1.54 9.03
CA ASP A 36 13.32 -1.83 7.95
C ASP A 36 13.71 -3.30 7.93
N SER A 37 13.75 -3.88 6.74
CA SER A 37 14.10 -5.29 6.54
C SER A 37 15.57 -5.51 6.10
N GLY A 38 16.44 -4.52 6.36
CA GLY A 38 17.87 -4.59 6.04
C GLY A 38 18.22 -3.81 4.77
N SER A 39 17.78 -2.55 4.68
CA SER A 39 18.18 -1.66 3.58
C SER A 39 19.69 -1.46 3.53
N SER A 40 20.23 -1.52 2.32
CA SER A 40 21.64 -1.33 2.00
C SER A 40 21.94 0.00 1.29
N ASP A 41 20.89 0.69 0.86
CA ASP A 41 20.94 2.00 0.19
C ASP A 41 20.76 3.18 1.17
N ALA A 42 20.44 4.37 0.67
CA ALA A 42 20.24 5.57 1.50
C ALA A 42 18.87 5.64 2.21
N THR A 43 18.03 4.58 2.16
CA THR A 43 16.70 4.55 2.76
C THR A 43 16.71 5.01 4.23
N LEU A 44 17.59 4.43 5.05
CA LEU A 44 17.64 4.75 6.48
C LEU A 44 18.16 6.16 6.77
N ASP A 45 19.11 6.67 5.97
CA ASP A 45 19.62 8.01 6.12
C ASP A 45 18.57 9.07 5.77
N ILE A 46 17.71 8.78 4.81
CA ILE A 46 16.56 9.62 4.49
C ILE A 46 15.53 9.55 5.62
N ALA A 47 15.20 8.35 6.09
CA ALA A 47 14.19 8.12 7.13
C ALA A 47 14.52 8.83 8.45
N ARG A 48 15.80 8.86 8.87
CA ARG A 48 16.27 9.53 10.09
C ARG A 48 16.02 11.04 10.13
N ARG A 49 15.73 11.66 8.99
CA ARG A 49 15.35 13.09 8.93
C ARG A 49 13.93 13.35 9.43
N TYR A 50 13.11 12.31 9.52
CA TYR A 50 11.68 12.41 9.85
C TYR A 50 11.32 11.74 11.17
N THR A 51 12.08 10.72 11.60
CA THR A 51 11.81 9.99 12.83
C THR A 51 13.05 9.28 13.38
N ASP A 52 13.12 9.18 14.72
CA ASP A 52 14.09 8.33 15.42
C ASP A 52 13.50 6.93 15.70
N ARG A 53 12.22 6.69 15.39
CA ARG A 53 11.55 5.43 15.66
C ARG A 53 11.69 4.46 14.49
N ILE A 54 12.92 4.04 14.24
CA ILE A 54 13.31 3.10 13.19
C ILE A 54 13.71 1.79 13.85
N PHE A 55 13.08 0.70 13.43
CA PHE A 55 13.30 -0.65 13.96
C PHE A 55 13.76 -1.57 12.85
N HIS A 56 14.76 -2.39 13.14
CA HIS A 56 15.15 -3.47 12.24
C HIS A 56 14.33 -4.72 12.54
N GLN A 57 13.86 -5.38 11.48
CA GLN A 57 13.22 -6.68 11.56
C GLN A 57 13.45 -7.43 10.25
N ASP A 58 14.14 -8.58 10.32
CA ASP A 58 14.27 -9.45 9.15
C ASP A 58 12.92 -9.74 8.51
N TRP A 59 12.93 -9.95 7.20
CA TRP A 59 11.70 -10.11 6.45
C TRP A 59 10.88 -11.34 6.89
N LEU A 60 9.66 -11.13 7.34
CA LEU A 60 8.73 -12.15 7.83
C LEU A 60 7.51 -12.34 6.91
N GLY A 61 7.46 -11.68 5.76
CA GLY A 61 6.30 -11.56 4.90
C GLY A 61 5.44 -10.34 5.24
N TYR A 62 4.72 -9.81 4.25
CA TYR A 62 4.03 -8.51 4.32
C TYR A 62 3.14 -8.35 5.55
N GLY A 63 2.25 -9.32 5.80
CA GLY A 63 1.29 -9.23 6.92
C GLY A 63 1.97 -9.20 8.29
N THR A 64 2.95 -10.10 8.50
CA THR A 64 3.69 -10.19 9.77
C THR A 64 4.57 -8.96 9.99
N GLN A 65 5.21 -8.47 8.92
CA GLN A 65 6.05 -7.26 8.98
C GLN A 65 5.21 -6.03 9.33
N LYS A 66 4.04 -5.85 8.68
CA LYS A 66 3.09 -4.77 9.01
C LYS A 66 2.53 -4.90 10.43
N ASN A 67 2.28 -6.12 10.93
CA ASN A 67 1.88 -6.33 12.32
C ASN A 67 3.00 -5.98 13.31
N CYS A 68 4.26 -6.27 12.96
CA CYS A 68 5.41 -5.82 13.74
C CYS A 68 5.43 -4.29 13.85
N ALA A 69 5.30 -3.57 12.73
CA ALA A 69 5.24 -2.12 12.71
C ALA A 69 4.03 -1.56 13.50
N LEU A 70 2.85 -2.13 13.30
CA LEU A 70 1.64 -1.79 14.02
C LEU A 70 1.81 -1.91 15.54
N SER A 71 2.52 -2.94 16.02
CA SER A 71 2.77 -3.15 17.44
C SER A 71 3.57 -2.03 18.09
N LYS A 72 4.42 -1.34 17.30
CA LYS A 72 5.26 -0.23 17.76
C LYS A 72 4.52 1.11 17.85
N CYS A 73 3.36 1.25 17.21
CA CYS A 73 2.54 2.46 17.28
C CYS A 73 2.02 2.69 18.69
N THR A 74 1.99 3.96 19.14
CA THR A 74 1.51 4.33 20.48
C THR A 74 0.11 4.94 20.45
N ASN A 75 -0.32 5.51 19.33
CA ASN A 75 -1.64 6.09 19.20
C ASN A 75 -2.69 5.06 18.81
N GLU A 76 -3.95 5.32 19.16
CA GLU A 76 -5.08 4.47 18.81
C GLU A 76 -5.41 4.54 17.32
N TRP A 77 -5.31 5.72 16.70
CA TRP A 77 -5.46 5.83 15.27
C TRP A 77 -4.12 5.57 14.57
N VAL A 78 -4.18 4.65 13.61
CA VAL A 78 -3.00 4.24 12.85
C VAL A 78 -3.28 4.30 11.36
N MET A 79 -2.26 4.71 10.61
CA MET A 79 -2.28 4.67 9.16
C MET A 79 -1.13 3.80 8.66
N SER A 80 -1.46 2.80 7.84
CA SER A 80 -0.49 1.99 7.12
C SER A 80 -0.18 2.63 5.78
N LEU A 81 1.10 2.87 5.51
CA LEU A 81 1.60 3.25 4.19
C LEU A 81 2.66 2.25 3.75
N ASP A 82 2.72 1.98 2.46
CA ASP A 82 3.86 1.33 1.84
C ASP A 82 4.90 2.42 1.50
N ALA A 83 6.20 2.10 1.49
CA ALA A 83 7.26 3.10 1.33
C ALA A 83 7.21 3.83 -0.03
N ASP A 84 6.55 3.23 -1.01
CA ASP A 84 6.32 3.74 -2.36
C ASP A 84 4.96 4.42 -2.55
N GLU A 85 4.21 4.67 -1.44
CA GLU A 85 2.93 5.37 -1.44
C GLU A 85 3.12 6.83 -0.97
N VAL A 86 2.57 7.78 -1.71
CA VAL A 86 2.64 9.22 -1.41
C VAL A 86 1.23 9.78 -1.27
N LEU A 87 1.02 10.58 -0.21
CA LEU A 87 -0.26 11.26 0.03
C LEU A 87 -0.27 12.58 -0.75
N PRO A 88 -1.16 12.78 -1.74
CA PRO A 88 -1.35 14.09 -2.35
C PRO A 88 -1.91 15.11 -1.34
N ASP A 89 -1.67 16.40 -1.59
CA ASP A 89 -2.16 17.50 -0.73
C ASP A 89 -3.66 17.41 -0.44
N SER A 90 -4.45 17.02 -1.44
CA SER A 90 -5.90 16.86 -1.29
C SER A 90 -6.30 15.76 -0.29
N LEU A 91 -5.54 14.66 -0.26
CA LEU A 91 -5.79 13.58 0.72
C LEU A 91 -5.29 13.96 2.11
N VAL A 92 -4.15 14.65 2.20
CA VAL A 92 -3.63 15.18 3.48
C VAL A 92 -4.68 16.09 4.11
N GLU A 93 -5.25 17.02 3.31
CA GLU A 93 -6.26 17.96 3.82
C GLU A 93 -7.56 17.25 4.20
N GLU A 94 -8.01 16.27 3.41
CA GLU A 94 -9.19 15.46 3.75
C GLU A 94 -9.00 14.73 5.09
N ILE A 95 -7.83 14.12 5.33
CA ILE A 95 -7.54 13.44 6.60
C ILE A 95 -7.52 14.43 7.77
N ARG A 96 -6.94 15.62 7.57
CA ARG A 96 -6.90 16.68 8.60
C ARG A 96 -8.27 17.24 8.95
N GLN A 97 -9.26 17.14 8.07
CA GLN A 97 -10.62 17.58 8.28
C GLN A 97 -11.57 16.44 8.66
N LEU A 98 -11.06 15.22 8.74
CA LEU A 98 -11.87 14.04 9.03
C LEU A 98 -12.48 14.11 10.45
N ASP A 99 -13.73 13.72 10.59
CA ASP A 99 -14.44 13.69 11.88
C ASP A 99 -14.18 12.42 12.71
N PHE A 100 -13.52 11.42 12.12
CA PHE A 100 -13.22 10.12 12.74
C PHE A 100 -14.46 9.40 13.29
N SER A 101 -15.62 9.58 12.67
CA SER A 101 -16.90 9.01 13.08
C SER A 101 -17.04 7.50 12.85
N ALA A 102 -16.20 6.92 11.95
CA ALA A 102 -16.13 5.49 11.68
C ALA A 102 -14.84 4.87 12.24
N PRO A 103 -14.81 3.56 12.55
CA PRO A 103 -13.63 2.92 13.13
C PRO A 103 -12.47 2.72 12.15
N ALA A 104 -12.73 2.85 10.87
CA ALA A 104 -11.72 2.69 9.81
C ALA A 104 -12.17 3.35 8.51
N TYR A 105 -11.19 3.69 7.66
CA TYR A 105 -11.42 4.34 6.37
C TYR A 105 -10.62 3.66 5.27
N ARG A 106 -11.22 3.61 4.07
CA ARG A 106 -10.60 3.07 2.88
C ARG A 106 -10.12 4.19 1.98
N ILE A 107 -8.93 4.03 1.42
CA ILE A 107 -8.31 4.97 0.50
C ILE A 107 -8.05 4.25 -0.82
N ALA A 108 -8.43 4.87 -1.94
CA ALA A 108 -8.12 4.33 -3.26
C ALA A 108 -6.64 4.58 -3.58
N ARG A 109 -5.98 3.61 -4.23
CA ARG A 109 -4.61 3.75 -4.72
C ARG A 109 -4.62 4.03 -6.22
N LYS A 110 -3.83 4.99 -6.66
CA LYS A 110 -3.49 5.23 -8.07
C LYS A 110 -2.16 4.54 -8.36
N LEU A 111 -2.20 3.44 -9.08
CA LEU A 111 -0.99 2.74 -9.49
C LEU A 111 -0.26 3.51 -10.58
N TYR A 112 1.03 3.78 -10.38
CA TYR A 112 1.90 4.38 -11.38
C TYR A 112 2.91 3.36 -11.92
N LEU A 113 3.15 3.44 -13.22
CA LEU A 113 4.25 2.79 -13.93
C LEU A 113 5.14 3.88 -14.50
N GLY A 114 6.30 4.12 -13.90
CA GLY A 114 7.02 5.37 -14.09
C GLY A 114 6.11 6.56 -13.73
N ASP A 115 5.97 7.52 -14.63
CA ASP A 115 5.13 8.70 -14.43
C ASP A 115 3.69 8.52 -14.94
N LYS A 116 3.34 7.32 -15.42
CA LYS A 116 2.02 7.06 -16.01
C LYS A 116 1.07 6.44 -15.01
N PHE A 117 -0.03 7.14 -14.72
CA PHE A 117 -1.15 6.59 -13.95
C PHE A 117 -1.87 5.49 -14.74
N ILE A 118 -1.93 4.28 -14.19
CA ILE A 118 -2.65 3.14 -14.75
C ILE A 118 -4.10 3.15 -14.26
N ARG A 119 -4.96 3.83 -15.01
CA ARG A 119 -6.37 4.04 -14.65
C ARG A 119 -7.28 2.86 -15.00
N TRP A 120 -7.07 2.28 -16.20
CA TRP A 120 -7.95 1.30 -16.80
C TRP A 120 -7.47 -0.14 -16.55
N GLY A 121 -8.18 -1.13 -17.05
CA GLY A 121 -7.82 -2.53 -16.85
C GLY A 121 -8.17 -3.06 -15.44
N GLY A 122 -8.93 -2.29 -14.66
CA GLY A 122 -9.34 -2.65 -13.30
C GLY A 122 -8.30 -2.37 -12.23
N TYR A 123 -7.33 -1.50 -12.53
CA TYR A 123 -6.33 -1.05 -11.57
C TYR A 123 -6.81 0.11 -10.70
N PHE A 124 -7.82 0.86 -11.16
CA PHE A 124 -8.39 1.96 -10.39
C PHE A 124 -9.93 1.96 -10.49
N PRO A 125 -10.64 2.25 -9.37
CA PRO A 125 -10.12 2.48 -8.01
C PRO A 125 -9.80 1.16 -7.28
N ASP A 126 -8.61 1.08 -6.67
CA ASP A 126 -8.19 -0.01 -5.80
C ASP A 126 -8.26 0.45 -4.33
N TYR A 127 -9.39 0.18 -3.66
CA TYR A 127 -9.63 0.63 -2.29
C TYR A 127 -8.97 -0.30 -1.26
N GLN A 128 -8.02 0.25 -0.50
CA GLN A 128 -7.37 -0.41 0.62
C GLN A 128 -7.80 0.21 1.95
N LEU A 129 -7.89 -0.59 3.00
CA LEU A 129 -8.11 -0.11 4.35
C LEU A 129 -6.76 0.36 4.90
N ARG A 130 -6.59 1.70 5.04
CA ARG A 130 -5.31 2.31 5.38
C ARG A 130 -5.31 3.04 6.71
N LEU A 131 -6.43 3.67 7.10
CA LEU A 131 -6.57 4.43 8.34
C LEU A 131 -7.58 3.71 9.23
N PHE A 132 -7.20 3.31 10.46
CA PHE A 132 -8.06 2.51 11.34
C PHE A 132 -7.65 2.60 12.81
N GLN A 133 -8.56 2.19 13.70
CA GLN A 133 -8.27 2.06 15.12
C GLN A 133 -7.42 0.81 15.37
N LYS A 134 -6.25 0.99 16.01
CA LYS A 134 -5.25 -0.06 16.29
C LYS A 134 -5.85 -1.24 17.04
N SER A 135 -6.69 -0.98 18.04
CA SER A 135 -7.34 -2.02 18.85
C SER A 135 -8.32 -2.90 18.07
N LEU A 136 -8.79 -2.43 16.90
CA LEU A 136 -9.77 -3.13 16.08
C LEU A 136 -9.17 -3.82 14.86
N GLY A 137 -7.93 -3.49 14.45
CA GLY A 137 -7.36 -3.95 13.20
C GLY A 137 -6.08 -4.77 13.36
N ARG A 138 -5.95 -5.82 12.54
CA ARG A 138 -4.73 -6.61 12.40
C ARG A 138 -4.58 -7.08 10.96
N PHE A 139 -3.34 -7.13 10.46
CA PHE A 139 -3.06 -7.72 9.14
C PHE A 139 -3.19 -9.23 9.18
N SER A 140 -3.73 -9.81 8.10
CA SER A 140 -3.72 -11.27 7.92
C SER A 140 -2.30 -11.77 7.73
N ASP A 141 -2.02 -12.99 8.22
CA ASP A 141 -0.71 -13.64 8.09
C ASP A 141 -0.47 -14.21 6.67
N SER A 142 -1.17 -13.70 5.64
CA SER A 142 -1.00 -14.13 4.26
C SER A 142 0.36 -13.69 3.73
N LYS A 143 1.08 -14.59 3.06
CA LYS A 143 2.38 -14.28 2.43
C LYS A 143 2.26 -13.28 1.29
N VAL A 144 1.12 -13.30 0.60
CA VAL A 144 0.76 -12.39 -0.50
C VAL A 144 -0.69 -11.96 -0.32
N HIS A 145 -1.04 -10.73 -0.72
CA HIS A 145 -2.38 -10.16 -0.56
C HIS A 145 -2.84 -10.04 0.89
N GLU A 146 -1.95 -9.53 1.75
CA GLU A 146 -2.31 -9.19 3.12
C GLU A 146 -3.43 -8.13 3.13
N SER A 147 -4.28 -8.22 4.11
CA SER A 147 -5.37 -7.25 4.30
C SER A 147 -5.62 -7.03 5.78
N VAL A 148 -6.00 -5.81 6.14
CA VAL A 148 -6.45 -5.52 7.50
C VAL A 148 -7.76 -6.24 7.77
N LYS A 149 -7.78 -7.06 8.81
CA LYS A 149 -8.98 -7.70 9.36
C LYS A 149 -9.42 -6.90 10.57
N LEU A 150 -10.65 -6.41 10.51
CA LEU A 150 -11.25 -5.69 11.64
C LEU A 150 -12.06 -6.66 12.50
N THR A 151 -12.03 -6.45 13.81
CA THR A 151 -12.86 -7.17 14.78
C THR A 151 -14.31 -6.67 14.80
N THR A 152 -14.57 -5.55 14.15
CA THR A 152 -15.92 -4.94 14.04
C THR A 152 -16.48 -5.14 12.64
N ARG A 153 -17.84 -5.16 12.54
CA ARG A 153 -18.58 -5.14 11.26
C ARG A 153 -19.08 -3.73 10.90
N ALA A 154 -18.62 -2.71 11.64
CA ALA A 154 -19.01 -1.33 11.34
C ALA A 154 -18.59 -0.93 9.92
N PRO A 155 -19.34 -0.04 9.27
CA PRO A 155 -18.99 0.47 7.94
C PRO A 155 -17.61 1.11 7.94
N CYS A 156 -16.86 0.90 6.84
CA CYS A 156 -15.56 1.55 6.60
C CYS A 156 -15.73 2.48 5.39
N PRO A 157 -16.04 3.76 5.62
CA PRO A 157 -16.21 4.74 4.56
C PRO A 157 -14.98 4.84 3.66
N LYS A 158 -15.21 5.27 2.43
CA LYS A 158 -14.16 5.57 1.45
C LYS A 158 -13.85 7.05 1.53
N LEU A 159 -12.56 7.41 1.61
CA LEU A 159 -12.15 8.78 1.40
C LEU A 159 -12.28 9.14 -0.08
N ALA A 160 -12.53 10.42 -0.35
CA ALA A 160 -12.76 10.92 -1.70
C ALA A 160 -11.47 10.99 -2.52
N HIS A 161 -10.36 11.36 -1.86
CA HIS A 161 -9.08 11.55 -2.53
C HIS A 161 -8.21 10.29 -2.43
N PRO A 162 -7.64 9.83 -3.55
CA PRO A 162 -6.75 8.66 -3.58
C PRO A 162 -5.33 9.04 -3.17
N LEU A 163 -4.54 8.04 -2.76
CA LEU A 163 -3.09 8.14 -2.67
C LEU A 163 -2.42 7.70 -3.98
N ASP A 164 -1.20 8.17 -4.20
CA ASP A 164 -0.37 7.81 -5.34
C ASP A 164 0.59 6.66 -4.94
N HIS A 165 0.64 5.60 -5.76
CA HIS A 165 1.42 4.39 -5.52
C HIS A 165 2.41 4.17 -6.68
N PHE A 166 3.69 4.46 -6.44
CA PHE A 166 4.77 4.41 -7.42
C PHE A 166 5.45 3.04 -7.46
N ALA A 167 4.65 1.98 -7.67
CA ALA A 167 5.06 0.59 -7.51
C ALA A 167 6.17 0.15 -8.46
N TYR A 168 6.23 0.69 -9.68
CA TYR A 168 7.17 0.23 -10.70
C TYR A 168 7.76 1.40 -11.48
N ARG A 169 9.08 1.40 -11.68
CA ARG A 169 9.78 2.39 -12.53
C ARG A 169 9.51 2.18 -14.01
N ASP A 170 9.43 0.92 -14.41
CA ASP A 170 9.26 0.52 -15.80
C ASP A 170 8.60 -0.88 -15.92
N LEU A 171 8.34 -1.29 -17.18
CA LEU A 171 7.77 -2.60 -17.50
C LEU A 171 8.68 -3.77 -17.11
N ARG A 172 9.99 -3.57 -17.04
CA ARG A 172 10.94 -4.62 -16.67
C ARG A 172 10.81 -4.94 -15.18
N GLU A 173 10.81 -3.92 -14.35
CA GLU A 173 10.61 -4.05 -12.90
C GLU A 173 9.24 -4.69 -12.60
N MET A 174 8.18 -4.22 -13.25
CA MET A 174 6.84 -4.82 -13.11
C MET A 174 6.83 -6.31 -13.47
N LYS A 175 7.52 -6.72 -14.56
CA LYS A 175 7.61 -8.13 -14.96
C LYS A 175 8.38 -8.98 -13.95
N LEU A 176 9.43 -8.42 -13.34
CA LEU A 176 10.21 -9.12 -12.31
C LEU A 176 9.34 -9.32 -11.05
N ALA A 177 8.66 -8.30 -10.58
CA ALA A 177 7.75 -8.39 -9.44
C ALA A 177 6.64 -9.44 -9.68
N PHE A 178 6.04 -9.47 -10.87
CA PHE A 178 5.04 -10.50 -11.19
C PHE A 178 5.60 -11.93 -11.19
N ARG A 179 6.86 -12.13 -11.57
CA ARG A 179 7.52 -13.45 -11.48
C ARG A 179 7.72 -13.86 -10.03
N GLU A 180 8.22 -12.97 -9.20
CA GLU A 180 8.40 -13.21 -7.76
C GLU A 180 7.07 -13.53 -7.07
N PHE A 181 6.01 -12.79 -7.36
CA PHE A 181 4.66 -13.10 -6.87
C PHE A 181 4.15 -14.46 -7.35
N ALA A 182 4.44 -14.84 -8.59
CA ALA A 182 4.05 -16.14 -9.13
C ALA A 182 4.79 -17.29 -8.44
N GLU A 183 6.08 -17.10 -8.12
CA GLU A 183 6.91 -18.08 -7.41
C GLU A 183 6.46 -18.27 -5.95
N LEU A 184 6.05 -17.17 -5.28
CA LEU A 184 5.48 -17.21 -3.93
C LEU A 184 4.08 -17.85 -3.88
N SER A 185 3.41 -17.95 -5.03
CA SER A 185 2.09 -18.56 -5.13
C SER A 185 2.21 -20.09 -5.15
N GLU A 186 1.82 -20.75 -4.08
CA GLU A 186 1.85 -22.24 -3.93
C GLU A 186 0.84 -22.98 -4.84
N ARG A 187 0.12 -22.29 -5.72
CA ARG A 187 -0.91 -22.89 -6.59
C ARG A 187 -0.26 -23.63 -7.76
N LYS A 188 -0.36 -24.97 -7.76
CA LYS A 188 -0.03 -25.78 -8.94
C LYS A 188 -1.05 -25.47 -10.05
N PRO A 189 -0.64 -24.93 -11.19
CA PRO A 189 -1.58 -24.62 -12.27
C PRO A 189 -2.08 -25.91 -12.94
N ASN A 190 -3.39 -26.08 -13.01
CA ASN A 190 -3.98 -26.94 -14.01
C ASN A 190 -3.94 -26.19 -15.35
N LEU A 191 -3.25 -26.71 -16.36
CA LEU A 191 -2.98 -26.04 -17.62
C LEU A 191 -4.26 -25.51 -18.30
N LEU A 192 -5.31 -26.31 -18.36
CA LEU A 192 -6.59 -25.91 -18.96
C LEU A 192 -7.20 -24.73 -18.19
N ARG A 193 -7.18 -24.80 -16.86
CA ARG A 193 -7.71 -23.72 -16.00
C ARG A 193 -6.86 -22.47 -16.13
N ALA A 194 -5.54 -22.60 -16.27
CA ALA A 194 -4.64 -21.47 -16.49
C ALA A 194 -4.93 -20.76 -17.81
N VAL A 195 -5.11 -21.50 -18.91
CA VAL A 195 -5.45 -20.96 -20.24
C VAL A 195 -6.81 -20.25 -20.20
N LEU A 196 -7.83 -20.86 -19.61
CA LEU A 196 -9.17 -20.26 -19.49
C LEU A 196 -9.15 -18.99 -18.63
N ASN A 197 -8.43 -19.03 -17.51
CA ASN A 197 -8.27 -17.86 -16.65
C ASN A 197 -7.50 -16.74 -17.36
N TYR A 198 -6.47 -17.07 -18.13
CA TYR A 198 -5.72 -16.08 -18.92
C TYR A 198 -6.64 -15.43 -19.97
N ALA A 199 -7.35 -16.22 -20.77
CA ALA A 199 -8.27 -15.72 -21.79
C ALA A 199 -9.37 -14.84 -21.16
N TYR A 200 -9.98 -15.30 -20.06
CA TYR A 200 -10.99 -14.53 -19.34
C TYR A 200 -10.41 -13.22 -18.77
N THR A 201 -9.25 -13.29 -18.12
CA THR A 201 -8.61 -12.10 -17.52
C THR A 201 -8.20 -11.10 -18.59
N PHE A 202 -7.64 -11.58 -19.71
CA PHE A 202 -7.26 -10.75 -20.85
C PHE A 202 -8.49 -10.03 -21.43
N LEU A 203 -9.55 -10.74 -21.77
CA LEU A 203 -10.78 -10.15 -22.31
C LEU A 203 -11.44 -9.19 -21.31
N ASN A 204 -11.51 -9.57 -20.04
CA ASN A 204 -12.09 -8.74 -18.99
C ASN A 204 -11.30 -7.44 -18.80
N LYS A 205 -9.96 -7.53 -18.64
CA LYS A 205 -9.13 -6.36 -18.42
C LYS A 205 -9.03 -5.48 -19.66
N LEU A 206 -8.85 -6.09 -20.83
CA LEU A 206 -8.66 -5.35 -22.07
C LEU A 206 -9.98 -4.70 -22.55
N ILE A 207 -11.08 -5.44 -22.59
CA ILE A 207 -12.33 -4.98 -23.20
C ILE A 207 -13.28 -4.41 -22.14
N LEU A 208 -13.73 -5.23 -21.16
CA LEU A 208 -14.75 -4.81 -20.21
C LEU A 208 -14.26 -3.72 -19.26
N ARG A 209 -12.97 -3.70 -18.93
CA ARG A 209 -12.35 -2.68 -18.08
C ARG A 209 -11.55 -1.66 -18.87
N LEU A 210 -11.75 -1.58 -20.18
CA LEU A 210 -11.18 -0.56 -21.05
C LEU A 210 -9.65 -0.48 -21.03
N GLY A 211 -8.96 -1.58 -20.77
CA GLY A 211 -7.49 -1.62 -20.70
C GLY A 211 -6.82 -1.15 -21.99
N PHE A 212 -7.46 -1.37 -23.16
CA PHE A 212 -6.96 -0.91 -24.45
C PHE A 212 -6.76 0.62 -24.53
N LEU A 213 -7.42 1.40 -23.67
CA LEU A 213 -7.22 2.85 -23.61
C LEU A 213 -5.84 3.26 -23.09
N HIS A 214 -5.06 2.34 -22.51
CA HIS A 214 -3.66 2.57 -22.17
C HIS A 214 -2.70 2.39 -23.35
N GLY A 215 -3.21 2.04 -24.54
CA GLY A 215 -2.35 1.73 -25.70
C GLY A 215 -1.45 0.52 -25.42
N PRO A 216 -0.15 0.58 -25.80
CA PRO A 216 0.79 -0.54 -25.61
C PRO A 216 0.97 -1.01 -24.18
N LEU A 217 0.64 -0.20 -23.19
CA LEU A 217 0.70 -0.57 -21.76
C LEU A 217 -0.53 -1.35 -21.28
N GLY A 218 -1.62 -1.33 -22.02
CA GLY A 218 -2.87 -2.00 -21.67
C GLY A 218 -3.02 -3.40 -22.30
N ILE A 219 -2.05 -3.80 -23.09
CA ILE A 219 -1.96 -5.09 -23.78
C ILE A 219 -0.83 -5.91 -23.15
#